data_a8d545cc9a926d2334b25b0e4dc64af0
#
_entry.id   a8d545cc9a926d2334b25b0e4dc64af0
#
_cell.length_a   1.000
_cell.length_b   1.000
_cell.length_c   1.000
_cell.angle_alpha   90.00
_cell.angle_beta   90.00
_cell.angle_gamma   90.00
#
_symmetry.space_group_name_H-M   'P 1'
#
loop_
_entity.id
_entity.type
_entity.pdbx_description
1 polymer ?
#
loop_
_entity_poly.entity_id
_entity_poly.type
_entity_poly.pdbx_seq_one_letter_code
_entity_poly.pdbx_strand_id
1 'polypeptide(L)'
;MSKVTVYTTDPCSFCARVKGLLKSRGVEFSEINLSKDPEGRAALARETGMLSFPQVIVDGQLLGGFTEVQAAAESGRLDEMLDGSGMQAERVSPGSSA
;
A
#
# COMPACT_ATOMS: atom_id res chain seq x y z
N MET A 1 -8.60 -4.83 -11.61
CA MET A 1 -8.33 -5.17 -10.20
C MET A 1 -6.95 -4.69 -9.82
N SER A 2 -6.83 -4.17 -8.62
CA SER A 2 -5.57 -3.59 -8.17
C SER A 2 -4.70 -4.63 -7.49
N LYS A 3 -3.39 -4.52 -7.72
CA LYS A 3 -2.42 -5.38 -7.05
C LYS A 3 -1.79 -4.60 -5.90
N VAL A 4 -1.95 -5.12 -4.69
CA VAL A 4 -1.39 -4.50 -3.49
C VAL A 4 -0.29 -5.38 -2.95
N THR A 5 0.89 -4.82 -2.77
CA THR A 5 2.04 -5.51 -2.20
C THR A 5 2.49 -4.79 -0.94
N VAL A 6 2.68 -5.54 0.13
CA VAL A 6 3.16 -5.00 1.41
C VAL A 6 4.54 -5.57 1.67
N TYR A 7 5.54 -4.71 1.72
CA TYR A 7 6.91 -5.11 2.06
C TYR A 7 7.10 -4.93 3.56
N THR A 8 7.55 -5.98 4.22
CA THR A 8 7.67 -6.02 5.69
C THR A 8 9.05 -6.49 6.12
N THR A 9 9.33 -6.30 7.40
CA THR A 9 10.51 -6.88 8.05
C THR A 9 10.09 -7.39 9.43
N ASP A 10 10.98 -8.12 10.11
CA ASP A 10 10.78 -8.61 11.47
C ASP A 10 11.92 -8.14 12.34
N PRO A 11 11.62 -7.66 13.56
CA PRO A 11 10.28 -7.35 14.07
C PRO A 11 9.78 -6.00 13.56
N CYS A 12 8.46 -5.88 13.40
CA CYS A 12 7.89 -4.62 12.91
C CYS A 12 6.43 -4.52 13.35
N SER A 13 6.17 -3.72 14.39
CA SER A 13 4.81 -3.55 14.89
C SER A 13 3.92 -2.82 13.89
N PHE A 14 4.48 -1.84 13.18
CA PHE A 14 3.70 -1.11 12.18
C PHE A 14 3.37 -1.97 10.96
N CYS A 15 4.21 -2.96 10.65
CA CYS A 15 3.89 -3.92 9.59
C CYS A 15 2.63 -4.72 9.95
N ALA A 16 2.55 -5.17 11.21
CA ALA A 16 1.36 -5.88 11.68
C ALA A 16 0.14 -4.96 11.63
N ARG A 17 0.30 -3.70 11.99
CA ARG A 17 -0.80 -2.74 11.99
C ARG A 17 -1.33 -2.48 10.58
N VAL A 18 -0.44 -2.29 9.61
CA VAL A 18 -0.88 -2.01 8.24
C VAL A 18 -1.58 -3.22 7.64
N LYS A 19 -1.08 -4.42 7.94
CA LYS A 19 -1.75 -5.64 7.46
C LYS A 19 -3.15 -5.76 8.07
N GLY A 20 -3.27 -5.47 9.36
CA GLY A 20 -4.58 -5.49 10.02
C GLY A 20 -5.52 -4.45 9.44
N LEU A 21 -5.02 -3.26 9.16
CA LEU A 21 -5.82 -2.20 8.55
C LEU A 21 -6.35 -2.61 7.19
N LEU A 22 -5.48 -3.15 6.33
CA LEU A 22 -5.89 -3.58 5.00
C LEU A 22 -6.93 -4.70 5.08
N LYS A 23 -6.71 -5.68 5.96
CA LYS A 23 -7.67 -6.76 6.15
C LYS A 23 -9.02 -6.25 6.63
N SER A 24 -9.01 -5.28 7.55
CA SER A 24 -10.27 -4.73 8.08
C SER A 24 -11.06 -3.98 7.00
N ARG A 25 -10.39 -3.53 5.96
CA ARG A 25 -11.03 -2.86 4.83
C ARG A 25 -11.35 -3.79 3.68
N GLY A 26 -11.14 -5.10 3.85
CA GLY A 26 -11.43 -6.07 2.81
C GLY A 26 -10.44 -6.07 1.67
N VAL A 27 -9.24 -5.53 1.89
CA VAL A 27 -8.23 -5.41 0.84
C VAL A 27 -7.36 -6.66 0.84
N GLU A 28 -7.26 -7.30 -0.31
CA GLU A 28 -6.33 -8.42 -0.50
C GLU A 28 -4.97 -7.88 -0.88
N PHE A 29 -3.93 -8.48 -0.34
CA PHE A 29 -2.56 -8.05 -0.62
C PHE A 29 -1.60 -9.23 -0.57
N SER A 30 -0.45 -9.07 -1.22
CA SER A 30 0.67 -9.99 -1.10
C SER A 30 1.67 -9.40 -0.12
N GLU A 31 2.23 -10.23 0.74
CA GLU A 31 3.26 -9.80 1.67
C GLU A 31 4.61 -10.34 1.23
N ILE A 32 5.61 -9.46 1.20
CA ILE A 32 6.99 -9.86 0.92
C ILE A 32 7.83 -9.42 2.12
N ASN A 33 8.31 -10.39 2.90
CA ASN A 33 9.12 -10.12 4.09
C ASN A 33 10.59 -10.12 3.69
N LEU A 34 11.26 -8.98 3.91
CA LEU A 34 12.65 -8.78 3.50
C LEU A 34 13.62 -8.82 4.68
N SER A 35 13.20 -9.33 5.84
CA SER A 35 14.06 -9.34 7.02
C SER A 35 15.34 -10.14 6.82
N LYS A 36 15.30 -11.16 5.95
CA LYS A 36 16.46 -11.98 5.65
C LYS A 36 17.02 -11.74 4.25
N ASP A 37 16.66 -10.61 3.66
CA ASP A 37 17.04 -10.28 2.29
C ASP A 37 17.60 -8.85 2.23
N PRO A 38 18.87 -8.65 2.65
CA PRO A 38 19.44 -7.31 2.65
C PRO A 38 19.56 -6.71 1.25
N GLU A 39 19.78 -7.54 0.21
CA GLU A 39 19.84 -7.04 -1.14
C GLU A 39 18.47 -6.58 -1.62
N GLY A 40 17.42 -7.30 -1.24
CA GLY A 40 16.05 -6.89 -1.56
C GLY A 40 15.69 -5.58 -0.89
N ARG A 41 16.09 -5.42 0.39
CA ARG A 41 15.85 -4.14 1.08
C ARG A 41 16.55 -2.99 0.39
N ALA A 42 17.81 -3.20 -0.02
CA ALA A 42 18.57 -2.15 -0.71
C ALA A 42 17.95 -1.79 -2.05
N ALA A 43 17.52 -2.81 -2.81
CA ALA A 43 16.88 -2.57 -4.10
C ALA A 43 15.57 -1.80 -3.93
N LEU A 44 14.76 -2.18 -2.95
CA LEU A 44 13.50 -1.49 -2.69
C LEU A 44 13.75 -0.04 -2.29
N ALA A 45 14.74 0.21 -1.43
CA ALA A 45 15.07 1.56 -1.02
C ALA A 45 15.47 2.44 -2.21
N ARG A 46 16.19 1.86 -3.16
CA ARG A 46 16.57 2.60 -4.37
C ARG A 46 15.35 2.98 -5.20
N GLU A 47 14.35 2.07 -5.26
CA GLU A 47 13.15 2.32 -6.06
C GLU A 47 12.20 3.29 -5.39
N THR A 48 12.03 3.21 -4.08
CA THR A 48 11.01 3.97 -3.37
C THR A 48 11.54 5.20 -2.67
N GLY A 49 12.84 5.23 -2.37
CA GLY A 49 13.43 6.28 -1.55
C GLY A 49 13.14 6.13 -0.07
N MET A 50 12.48 5.05 0.35
CA MET A 50 12.18 4.79 1.76
C MET A 50 13.10 3.71 2.31
N LEU A 51 13.58 3.92 3.53
CA LEU A 51 14.42 2.94 4.23
C LEU A 51 13.65 2.21 5.33
N SER A 52 12.45 2.67 5.65
CA SER A 52 11.66 2.11 6.74
C SER A 52 10.59 1.15 6.21
N PHE A 53 10.01 0.39 7.13
CA PHE A 53 8.94 -0.55 6.82
C PHE A 53 7.77 -0.29 7.77
N PRO A 54 6.55 -0.64 7.37
CA PRO A 54 6.18 -1.30 6.11
C PRO A 54 6.21 -0.35 4.92
N GLN A 55 6.24 -0.92 3.71
CA GLN A 55 6.04 -0.14 2.50
C GLN A 55 4.94 -0.80 1.69
N VAL A 56 3.91 -0.02 1.35
CA VAL A 56 2.74 -0.51 0.63
C VAL A 56 2.76 0.08 -0.77
N ILE A 57 2.70 -0.81 -1.76
CA ILE A 57 2.72 -0.42 -3.16
C ILE A 57 1.43 -0.91 -3.81
N VAL A 58 0.70 0.00 -4.45
CA VAL A 58 -0.56 -0.29 -5.13
C VAL A 58 -0.35 -0.05 -6.62
N ASP A 59 -0.48 -1.11 -7.42
CA ASP A 59 -0.33 -1.05 -8.88
C ASP A 59 0.95 -0.35 -9.30
N GLY A 60 2.05 -0.64 -8.61
CA GLY A 60 3.34 -0.07 -8.92
C GLY A 60 3.60 1.31 -8.34
N GLN A 61 2.62 1.91 -7.66
CA GLN A 61 2.77 3.22 -7.03
C GLN A 61 2.98 3.07 -5.54
N LEU A 62 4.00 3.71 -5.02
CA LEU A 62 4.27 3.71 -3.59
C LEU A 62 3.21 4.52 -2.86
N LEU A 63 2.45 3.86 -2.00
CA LEU A 63 1.51 4.55 -1.12
C LEU A 63 2.21 5.05 0.13
N GLY A 64 3.10 4.25 0.69
CA GLY A 64 3.89 4.65 1.84
C GLY A 64 3.83 3.64 2.97
N GLY A 65 4.09 4.11 4.18
CA GLY A 65 4.04 3.29 5.39
C GLY A 65 2.67 3.31 6.03
N PHE A 66 2.62 2.91 7.31
CA PHE A 66 1.35 2.80 8.03
C PHE A 66 0.58 4.13 8.05
N THR A 67 1.28 5.24 8.34
CA THR A 67 0.62 6.55 8.47
C THR A 67 -0.02 6.96 7.15
N GLU A 68 0.69 6.77 6.04
CA GLU A 68 0.17 7.12 4.72
C GLU A 68 -1.00 6.25 4.33
N VAL A 69 -0.93 4.94 4.64
CA VAL A 69 -2.02 4.02 4.33
C VAL A 69 -3.25 4.36 5.18
N GLN A 70 -3.05 4.67 6.45
CA GLN A 70 -4.14 5.07 7.33
C GLN A 70 -4.82 6.33 6.82
N ALA A 71 -4.04 7.35 6.45
CA ALA A 71 -4.58 8.59 5.92
C ALA A 71 -5.35 8.35 4.62
N ALA A 72 -4.82 7.50 3.74
CA ALA A 72 -5.49 7.17 2.50
C ALA A 72 -6.80 6.43 2.74
N ALA A 73 -6.82 5.53 3.72
CA ALA A 73 -8.03 4.79 4.07
C ALA A 73 -9.11 5.72 4.61
N GLU A 74 -8.71 6.67 5.46
CA GLU A 74 -9.66 7.59 6.09
C GLU A 74 -10.21 8.63 5.11
N SER A 75 -9.40 9.04 4.14
CA SER A 75 -9.81 10.06 3.17
C SER A 75 -10.57 9.49 1.97
N GLY A 76 -10.62 8.16 1.82
CA GLY A 76 -11.21 7.51 0.65
C GLY A 76 -10.24 7.32 -0.51
N ARG A 77 -9.02 7.85 -0.40
CA ARG A 77 -8.04 7.73 -1.48
C ARG A 77 -7.64 6.28 -1.73
N LEU A 78 -7.56 5.48 -0.66
CA LEU A 78 -7.22 4.07 -0.81
C LEU A 78 -8.25 3.36 -1.67
N ASP A 79 -9.53 3.62 -1.40
CA ASP A 79 -10.60 3.01 -2.19
C ASP A 79 -10.52 3.45 -3.64
N GLU A 80 -10.20 4.71 -3.90
CA GLU A 80 -10.03 5.20 -5.26
C GLU A 80 -8.88 4.49 -5.97
N MET A 81 -7.77 4.29 -5.30
CA MET A 81 -6.62 3.60 -5.89
C MET A 81 -6.95 2.14 -6.19
N LEU A 82 -7.77 1.51 -5.36
CA LEU A 82 -8.13 0.11 -5.52
C LEU A 82 -9.18 -0.12 -6.60
N ASP A 83 -10.00 0.88 -6.87
CA ASP A 83 -11.02 0.78 -7.93
C ASP A 83 -10.42 0.93 -9.32
N GLY A 84 -9.23 1.24 -9.37
CA GLY A 84 -8.59 1.34 -10.64
C GLY A 84 -8.60 2.71 -11.17
N SER A 85 -9.00 2.32 -11.11
CA SER A 85 -9.19 2.78 -11.62
C SER A 85 -9.51 3.26 -12.48
N GLY A 86 -9.92 3.07 -12.61
CA GLY A 86 -10.39 3.37 -13.02
C GLY A 86 -10.86 3.80 -13.48
N MET A 87 -11.31 3.63 -13.40
CA MET A 87 -11.93 3.92 -13.53
C MET A 87 -12.28 4.65 -13.56
N GLN A 88 -12.46 4.45 -13.58
CA GLN A 88 -12.92 5.02 -13.21
C GLN A 88 -13.13 5.96 -13.22
N ALA A 89 -13.41 5.69 -13.59
CA ALA A 89 -13.73 6.48 -13.18
C ALA A 89 -14.12 7.17 -13.40
N GLU A 90 -14.26 6.79 -13.60
CA GLU A 90 -14.74 7.34 -13.27
C GLU A 90 -15.08 7.89 -13.03
N ARG A 91 -15.19 7.62 -13.20
CA ARG A 91 -15.67 8.10 -12.59
C ARG A 91 -15.72 9.00 -12.39
N VAL A 92 -15.84 8.72 -12.64
CA VAL A 92 -16.05 9.58 -11.96
C VAL A 92 -16.20 10.16 -11.76
N SER A 93 -16.30 9.87 -11.95
CA SER A 93 -16.65 10.48 -11.19
C SER A 93 -16.83 10.98 -10.88
N PRO A 94 -16.97 10.97 -11.04
CA PRO A 94 -17.30 11.53 -10.25
C PRO A 94 -17.27 11.93 -9.88
N GLY A 95 -17.31 11.50 -10.17
CA GLY A 95 -17.50 11.88 -9.33
C GLY A 95 -17.23 12.26 -9.32
N SER A 96 -17.31 11.90 -9.68
CA SER A 96 -17.31 12.30 -9.20
C SER A 96 -17.15 12.72 -9.29
N SER A 97 -17.18 12.42 -9.55
CA SER A 97 -17.36 12.87 -9.16
C SER A 97 -17.39 13.29 -9.25
N ALA A 98 -17.46 13.10 -9.54
CA ALA A 98 -17.69 13.49 -9.18
C ALA A 98 -17.76 13.75 -9.18
#